data_211de28d6202eb757a1bc4d257a65250
#
_entry.id   211de28d6202eb757a1bc4d257a65250
#
_cell.length_a   1.000
_cell.length_b   1.000
_cell.length_c   1.000
_cell.angle_alpha   90.00
_cell.angle_beta   90.00
_cell.angle_gamma   90.00
#
_symmetry.space_group_name_H-M   'P 1'
#
loop_
_entity.id
_entity.type
_entity.pdbx_description
1 polymer ?
#
loop_
_entity_poly.entity_id
_entity_poly.type
_entity_poly.pdbx_seq_one_letter_code
_entity_poly.pdbx_strand_id
1 'polypeptide(L)'
;MNVEAFSYPKATTFATKFLNSHKAMVAIDESTTIKTPTANRTKNILKLKNLCKYRRILTGSPITNSPLDLYTQAAFLENELLGFDNFWAYRAHYCYMKTMNLGSRSVTVPIGPNRKNLPELEKHIAGFSERVLKDDCLDLPPKTYTTRKIELTGIQRKLYEEMRRYAISELNGKVCSTSTVMVQLLRLHQISCGYHSADDGKIQELPCNRLTELMDIIWEISGKVVIWSYYQKDVQRIIEAIEKAHGKDSVVDYYGLTPQDDRQKNIEKFQNDPKCRFFVGTTQTGGYGITLTAASTMIYYSNGYDLEKRLQSEARIDRIGQKKPMTYIDLVAEDTIDIKVQKALRDKLSIANEVMGEELKEWI
;
A
#
# COMPACT_ATOMS: atom_id res chain seq x y z
N MET A 1 -0.92 14.02 18.47
CA MET A 1 0.36 14.27 17.74
C MET A 1 0.44 13.32 16.56
N ASN A 2 1.01 13.75 15.43
CA ASN A 2 1.23 12.84 14.30
C ASN A 2 2.36 11.84 14.66
N VAL A 3 2.16 10.55 14.34
CA VAL A 3 3.14 9.48 14.58
C VAL A 3 4.47 9.74 13.87
N GLU A 4 4.43 10.32 12.67
CA GLU A 4 5.64 10.65 11.89
C GLU A 4 6.54 11.68 12.56
N ALA A 5 5.99 12.58 13.39
CA ALA A 5 6.76 13.55 14.14
C ALA A 5 7.78 12.90 15.08
N PHE A 6 7.51 11.67 15.52
CA PHE A 6 8.43 10.89 16.35
C PHE A 6 9.68 10.38 15.63
N SER A 7 9.78 10.60 14.32
CA SER A 7 11.05 10.43 13.60
C SER A 7 12.12 11.41 14.09
N TYR A 8 11.71 12.50 14.76
CA TYR A 8 12.57 13.55 15.29
C TYR A 8 12.54 13.60 16.84
N PRO A 9 13.67 13.88 17.51
CA PRO A 9 13.76 13.89 18.98
C PRO A 9 12.83 14.88 19.66
N LYS A 10 12.53 16.01 19.04
CA LYS A 10 11.71 17.10 19.60
C LYS A 10 10.31 16.62 20.01
N ALA A 11 9.68 15.77 19.19
CA ALA A 11 8.36 15.21 19.51
C ALA A 11 8.41 14.27 20.72
N THR A 12 9.45 13.44 20.80
CA THR A 12 9.66 12.54 21.95
C THR A 12 9.87 13.33 23.25
N THR A 13 10.69 14.38 23.22
CA THR A 13 10.93 15.25 24.38
C THR A 13 9.63 15.90 24.88
N PHE A 14 8.81 16.42 23.95
CA PHE A 14 7.52 17.02 24.31
C PHE A 14 6.57 15.99 24.94
N ALA A 15 6.42 14.82 24.29
CA ALA A 15 5.56 13.75 24.80
C ALA A 15 6.03 13.24 26.17
N THR A 16 7.34 13.08 26.37
CA THR A 16 7.92 12.68 27.66
C THR A 16 7.57 13.68 28.78
N LYS A 17 7.72 14.99 28.52
CA LYS A 17 7.35 16.03 29.50
C LYS A 17 5.88 15.96 29.88
N PHE A 18 5.01 15.80 28.89
CA PHE A 18 3.56 15.69 29.11
C PHE A 18 3.21 14.44 29.93
N LEU A 19 3.76 13.28 29.57
CA LEU A 19 3.46 12.01 30.24
C LEU A 19 3.99 11.95 31.67
N ASN A 20 5.10 12.62 31.96
CA ASN A 20 5.64 12.73 33.34
C ASN A 20 4.78 13.60 34.24
N SER A 21 4.04 14.57 33.69
CA SER A 21 3.19 15.47 34.45
C SER A 21 1.71 15.05 34.51
N HIS A 22 1.30 14.07 33.72
CA HIS A 22 -0.11 13.64 33.58
C HIS A 22 -0.24 12.13 33.57
N LYS A 23 -1.22 11.60 34.32
CA LYS A 23 -1.64 10.19 34.16
C LYS A 23 -2.47 10.07 32.88
N ALA A 24 -1.86 9.59 31.79
CA ALA A 24 -2.48 9.57 30.48
C ALA A 24 -2.55 8.16 29.89
N MET A 25 -3.53 7.95 29.00
CA MET A 25 -3.55 6.86 28.06
C MET A 25 -2.91 7.33 26.74
N VAL A 26 -2.11 6.48 26.14
CA VAL A 26 -1.58 6.72 24.78
C VAL A 26 -2.23 5.71 23.84
N ALA A 27 -2.95 6.22 22.83
CA ALA A 27 -3.50 5.44 21.73
C ALA A 27 -2.74 5.76 20.45
N ILE A 28 -2.32 4.72 19.72
CA ILE A 28 -1.70 4.85 18.40
C ILE A 28 -2.73 4.44 17.36
N ASP A 29 -3.20 5.40 16.59
CA ASP A 29 -4.01 5.14 15.40
C ASP A 29 -3.10 4.77 14.23
N GLU A 30 -3.56 3.85 13.37
CA GLU A 30 -2.78 3.25 12.28
C GLU A 30 -1.43 2.72 12.80
N SER A 31 -1.49 1.79 13.78
CA SER A 31 -0.29 1.28 14.46
C SER A 31 0.71 0.55 13.55
N THR A 32 0.32 0.19 12.32
CA THR A 32 1.25 -0.27 11.26
C THR A 32 2.37 0.74 10.99
N THR A 33 2.18 2.01 11.32
CA THR A 33 3.23 3.03 11.21
C THR A 33 4.45 2.77 12.10
N ILE A 34 4.30 1.96 13.16
CA ILE A 34 5.40 1.55 14.04
C ILE A 34 5.84 0.09 13.84
N LYS A 35 5.46 -0.58 12.76
CA LYS A 35 5.79 -1.99 12.48
C LYS A 35 7.27 -2.29 12.28
N THR A 36 8.09 -1.29 11.94
CA THR A 36 9.52 -1.46 11.65
C THR A 36 10.38 -1.21 12.88
N PRO A 37 11.04 -2.24 13.47
CA PRO A 37 11.79 -2.10 14.73
C PRO A 37 12.96 -1.12 14.67
N THR A 38 13.58 -0.99 13.48
CA THR A 38 14.76 -0.15 13.28
C THR A 38 14.44 1.31 13.03
N ALA A 39 13.20 1.65 12.71
CA ALA A 39 12.79 3.02 12.41
C ALA A 39 12.89 3.93 13.66
N ASN A 40 13.39 5.15 13.48
CA ASN A 40 13.54 6.10 14.58
C ASN A 40 12.23 6.40 15.29
N ARG A 41 11.12 6.58 14.53
CA ARG A 41 9.79 6.80 15.10
C ARG A 41 9.35 5.65 16.02
N THR A 42 9.56 4.39 15.60
CA THR A 42 9.23 3.20 16.39
C THR A 42 10.02 3.18 17.69
N LYS A 43 11.36 3.33 17.60
CA LYS A 43 12.23 3.38 18.79
C LYS A 43 11.83 4.49 19.75
N ASN A 44 11.49 5.65 19.25
CA ASN A 44 11.12 6.79 20.06
C ASN A 44 9.74 6.62 20.73
N ILE A 45 8.78 6.03 20.02
CA ILE A 45 7.46 5.71 20.59
C ILE A 45 7.56 4.62 21.66
N LEU A 46 8.36 3.57 21.40
CA LEU A 46 8.58 2.51 22.39
C LEU A 46 9.21 3.01 23.70
N LYS A 47 10.01 4.10 23.68
CA LYS A 47 10.53 4.72 24.91
C LYS A 47 9.43 5.33 25.79
N LEU A 48 8.29 5.73 25.19
CA LEU A 48 7.20 6.35 25.92
C LEU A 48 6.32 5.36 26.66
N LYS A 49 6.36 4.06 26.30
CA LYS A 49 5.43 3.06 26.83
C LYS A 49 5.44 2.95 28.36
N ASN A 50 6.62 3.08 28.99
CA ASN A 50 6.76 2.99 30.43
C ASN A 50 6.31 4.25 31.19
N LEU A 51 6.07 5.35 30.45
CA LEU A 51 5.55 6.61 30.99
C LEU A 51 4.01 6.66 30.93
N CYS A 52 3.38 5.76 30.20
CA CYS A 52 1.93 5.74 30.01
C CYS A 52 1.28 4.80 31.02
N LYS A 53 0.20 5.23 31.64
CA LYS A 53 -0.60 4.35 32.52
C LYS A 53 -1.35 3.31 31.70
N TYR A 54 -1.92 3.70 30.55
CA TYR A 54 -2.66 2.82 29.65
C TYR A 54 -2.17 3.00 28.22
N ARG A 55 -2.21 1.93 27.44
CA ARG A 55 -1.79 1.90 26.04
C ARG A 55 -2.84 1.21 25.19
N ARG A 56 -3.07 1.73 23.98
CA ARG A 56 -3.93 1.15 22.96
C ARG A 56 -3.28 1.30 21.60
N ILE A 57 -3.55 0.37 20.72
CA ILE A 57 -3.25 0.46 19.29
C ILE A 57 -4.53 0.21 18.51
N LEU A 58 -4.67 0.93 17.41
CA LEU A 58 -5.78 0.80 16.48
C LEU A 58 -5.23 0.61 15.09
N THR A 59 -5.76 -0.35 14.35
CA THR A 59 -5.39 -0.59 12.96
C THR A 59 -6.44 -1.46 12.27
N GLY A 60 -6.74 -1.14 11.02
CA GLY A 60 -7.61 -1.99 10.18
C GLY A 60 -6.89 -3.21 9.61
N SER A 61 -5.56 -3.22 9.57
CA SER A 61 -4.75 -4.31 8.98
C SER A 61 -3.41 -4.39 9.70
N PRO A 62 -3.30 -5.13 10.82
CA PRO A 62 -2.08 -5.17 11.63
C PRO A 62 -0.89 -5.85 10.92
N ILE A 63 -1.18 -6.70 9.92
CA ILE A 63 -0.19 -7.39 9.09
C ILE A 63 -0.39 -6.97 7.64
N THR A 64 0.62 -6.36 7.05
CA THR A 64 0.57 -5.84 5.68
C THR A 64 1.71 -6.35 4.80
N ASN A 65 2.77 -6.89 5.41
CA ASN A 65 3.89 -7.48 4.67
C ASN A 65 4.22 -8.90 5.16
N SER A 66 4.30 -9.08 6.47
CA SER A 66 4.68 -10.37 7.06
C SER A 66 4.25 -10.42 8.53
N PRO A 67 4.26 -11.59 9.18
CA PRO A 67 4.00 -11.70 10.60
C PRO A 67 4.88 -10.81 11.47
N LEU A 68 6.05 -10.40 10.96
CA LEU A 68 6.99 -9.53 11.67
C LEU A 68 6.44 -8.11 11.94
N ASP A 69 5.44 -7.68 11.17
CA ASP A 69 4.78 -6.39 11.35
C ASP A 69 4.12 -6.24 12.73
N LEU A 70 3.76 -7.36 13.38
CA LEU A 70 3.08 -7.36 14.69
C LEU A 70 4.02 -7.11 15.87
N TYR A 71 5.29 -7.49 15.79
CA TYR A 71 6.16 -7.51 16.96
C TYR A 71 6.24 -6.17 17.70
N THR A 72 6.55 -5.10 16.99
CA THR A 72 6.69 -3.78 17.62
C THR A 72 5.37 -3.16 18.01
N GLN A 73 4.28 -3.49 17.32
CA GLN A 73 2.93 -3.07 17.67
C GLN A 73 2.53 -3.70 19.03
N ALA A 74 2.71 -5.01 19.19
CA ALA A 74 2.46 -5.69 20.46
C ALA A 74 3.44 -5.23 21.57
N ALA A 75 4.72 -5.05 21.25
CA ALA A 75 5.72 -4.58 22.18
C ALA A 75 5.45 -3.17 22.72
N PHE A 76 4.69 -2.32 22.02
CA PHE A 76 4.22 -1.06 22.55
C PHE A 76 3.18 -1.26 23.66
N LEU A 77 2.29 -2.24 23.52
CA LEU A 77 1.29 -2.56 24.55
C LEU A 77 1.98 -3.14 25.77
N GLU A 78 2.65 -4.26 25.59
CA GLU A 78 3.45 -4.89 26.64
C GLU A 78 4.51 -5.80 26.01
N ASN A 79 5.62 -6.04 26.74
CA ASN A 79 6.61 -7.01 26.30
C ASN A 79 6.01 -8.41 26.42
N GLU A 80 6.50 -9.32 25.57
CA GLU A 80 6.18 -10.74 25.63
C GLU A 80 4.72 -11.12 25.32
N LEU A 81 3.83 -10.18 24.92
CA LEU A 81 2.47 -10.51 24.50
C LEU A 81 2.41 -11.58 23.40
N LEU A 82 3.45 -11.66 22.57
CA LEU A 82 3.60 -12.65 21.50
C LEU A 82 4.49 -13.84 21.91
N GLY A 83 4.80 -14.00 23.20
CA GLY A 83 5.58 -15.11 23.72
C GLY A 83 7.10 -15.04 23.48
N PHE A 84 7.64 -13.86 23.12
CA PHE A 84 9.06 -13.68 22.80
C PHE A 84 9.66 -12.44 23.45
N ASP A 85 10.81 -12.58 24.09
CA ASP A 85 11.54 -11.49 24.76
C ASP A 85 12.17 -10.50 23.78
N ASN A 86 12.48 -10.94 22.56
CA ASN A 86 13.15 -10.12 21.57
C ASN A 86 12.73 -10.41 20.12
N PHE A 87 12.91 -9.40 19.28
CA PHE A 87 12.53 -9.46 17.86
C PHE A 87 13.25 -10.58 17.08
N TRP A 88 14.48 -10.90 17.42
CA TRP A 88 15.27 -11.87 16.65
C TRP A 88 14.76 -13.30 16.86
N ALA A 89 14.40 -13.64 18.10
CA ALA A 89 13.77 -14.93 18.43
C ALA A 89 12.39 -15.04 17.75
N TYR A 90 11.56 -13.99 17.86
CA TYR A 90 10.28 -13.90 17.17
C TYR A 90 10.42 -14.10 15.65
N ARG A 91 11.38 -13.40 15.04
CA ARG A 91 11.66 -13.50 13.60
C ARG A 91 12.07 -14.91 13.18
N ALA A 92 12.95 -15.54 13.94
CA ALA A 92 13.41 -16.90 13.65
C ALA A 92 12.31 -17.96 13.78
N HIS A 93 11.33 -17.72 14.65
CA HIS A 93 10.20 -18.63 14.86
C HIS A 93 9.13 -18.50 13.76
N TYR A 94 8.75 -17.26 13.40
CA TYR A 94 7.67 -17.02 12.44
C TYR A 94 8.11 -16.86 10.99
N CYS A 95 9.41 -16.87 10.69
CA CYS A 95 9.92 -16.79 9.33
C CYS A 95 10.97 -17.86 9.05
N TYR A 96 10.94 -18.37 7.81
CA TYR A 96 12.07 -19.13 7.29
C TYR A 96 13.23 -18.18 7.04
N MET A 97 14.41 -18.57 7.48
CA MET A 97 15.62 -17.75 7.42
C MET A 97 16.60 -18.32 6.41
N LYS A 98 17.23 -17.44 5.61
CA LYS A 98 18.31 -17.82 4.69
C LYS A 98 19.53 -16.95 4.94
N THR A 99 20.67 -17.60 5.13
CA THR A 99 21.95 -16.91 5.18
C THR A 99 22.49 -16.70 3.79
N MET A 100 22.81 -15.46 3.46
CA MET A 100 23.39 -15.05 2.19
C MET A 100 24.79 -14.51 2.44
N ASN A 101 25.77 -14.99 1.67
CA ASN A 101 27.13 -14.50 1.73
C ASN A 101 27.29 -13.33 0.77
N LEU A 102 27.59 -12.16 1.29
CA LEU A 102 27.84 -10.91 0.54
C LEU A 102 29.33 -10.57 0.63
N GLY A 103 30.15 -11.29 -0.12
CA GLY A 103 31.61 -11.14 -0.05
C GLY A 103 32.14 -11.53 1.35
N SER A 104 32.71 -10.57 2.08
CA SER A 104 33.28 -10.79 3.42
C SER A 104 32.27 -10.84 4.57
N ARG A 105 30.97 -10.64 4.30
CA ARG A 105 29.92 -10.61 5.33
C ARG A 105 28.81 -11.61 5.01
N SER A 106 28.34 -12.32 6.03
CA SER A 106 27.13 -13.16 5.96
C SER A 106 25.96 -12.43 6.59
N VAL A 107 24.84 -12.35 5.88
CA VAL A 107 23.60 -11.73 6.37
C VAL A 107 22.49 -12.76 6.32
N THR A 108 21.81 -12.95 7.46
CA THR A 108 20.64 -13.83 7.54
C THR A 108 19.35 -13.01 7.38
N VAL A 109 18.59 -13.32 6.34
CA VAL A 109 17.36 -12.62 5.98
C VAL A 109 16.16 -13.55 6.01
N PRO A 110 14.96 -13.04 6.34
CA PRO A 110 13.74 -13.80 6.21
C PRO A 110 13.39 -13.96 4.72
N ILE A 111 13.02 -15.17 4.31
CA ILE A 111 12.64 -15.50 2.94
C ILE A 111 11.14 -15.79 2.77
N GLY A 112 10.41 -15.86 3.86
CA GLY A 112 8.97 -16.08 3.87
C GLY A 112 8.45 -16.46 5.26
N PRO A 113 7.12 -16.43 5.47
CA PRO A 113 6.53 -16.82 6.74
C PRO A 113 6.62 -18.32 6.95
N ASN A 114 6.84 -18.73 8.18
CA ASN A 114 6.70 -20.12 8.61
C ASN A 114 5.22 -20.40 8.92
N ARG A 115 4.47 -20.82 7.92
CA ARG A 115 3.02 -21.05 8.03
C ARG A 115 2.63 -22.03 9.12
N LYS A 116 3.50 -22.97 9.48
CA LYS A 116 3.23 -23.96 10.55
C LYS A 116 3.01 -23.30 11.92
N ASN A 117 3.63 -22.15 12.15
CA ASN A 117 3.59 -21.44 13.42
C ASN A 117 2.54 -20.30 13.44
N LEU A 118 1.88 -19.98 12.31
CA LEU A 118 0.88 -18.90 12.27
C LEU A 118 -0.35 -19.17 13.15
N PRO A 119 -0.88 -20.40 13.31
CA PRO A 119 -1.99 -20.66 14.23
C PRO A 119 -1.67 -20.39 15.71
N GLU A 120 -0.40 -20.49 16.09
CA GLU A 120 0.06 -20.08 17.43
C GLU A 120 -0.01 -18.55 17.56
N LEU A 121 0.44 -17.81 16.53
CA LEU A 121 0.40 -16.36 16.52
C LEU A 121 -1.05 -15.84 16.59
N GLU A 122 -1.98 -16.45 15.88
CA GLU A 122 -3.41 -16.15 15.95
C GLU A 122 -3.94 -16.25 17.39
N LYS A 123 -3.60 -17.33 18.11
CA LYS A 123 -3.99 -17.50 19.52
C LYS A 123 -3.41 -16.43 20.44
N HIS A 124 -2.15 -16.04 20.23
CA HIS A 124 -1.56 -14.94 21.00
C HIS A 124 -2.32 -13.63 20.77
N ILE A 125 -2.61 -13.30 19.50
CA ILE A 125 -3.34 -12.07 19.15
C ILE A 125 -4.73 -12.07 19.76
N ALA A 126 -5.48 -13.16 19.65
CA ALA A 126 -6.82 -13.30 20.22
C ALA A 126 -6.86 -13.06 21.74
N GLY A 127 -5.76 -13.30 22.45
CA GLY A 127 -5.64 -13.10 23.90
C GLY A 127 -5.64 -11.65 24.35
N PHE A 128 -5.31 -10.68 23.47
CA PHE A 128 -5.20 -9.26 23.85
C PHE A 128 -5.82 -8.28 22.85
N SER A 129 -6.40 -8.77 21.77
CA SER A 129 -7.03 -7.94 20.74
C SER A 129 -8.52 -8.22 20.61
N GLU A 130 -9.24 -7.21 20.21
CA GLU A 130 -10.63 -7.31 19.78
C GLU A 130 -10.73 -6.86 18.34
N ARG A 131 -11.52 -7.56 17.55
CA ARG A 131 -11.69 -7.31 16.14
C ARG A 131 -13.16 -7.12 15.80
N VAL A 132 -13.44 -6.11 15.04
CA VAL A 132 -14.76 -5.81 14.50
C VAL A 132 -14.67 -5.81 12.98
N LEU A 133 -15.36 -6.70 12.32
CA LEU A 133 -15.44 -6.75 10.87
C LEU A 133 -16.50 -5.79 10.35
N LYS A 134 -16.26 -5.20 9.19
CA LYS A 134 -17.25 -4.34 8.53
C LYS A 134 -18.54 -5.09 8.23
N ASP A 135 -18.42 -6.32 7.78
CA ASP A 135 -19.55 -7.17 7.40
C ASP A 135 -20.43 -7.54 8.59
N ASP A 136 -19.89 -7.52 9.83
CA ASP A 136 -20.66 -7.78 11.05
C ASP A 136 -21.44 -6.54 11.53
N CYS A 137 -21.03 -5.35 11.13
CA CYS A 137 -21.53 -4.08 11.66
C CYS A 137 -22.22 -3.20 10.62
N LEU A 138 -21.98 -3.43 9.33
CA LEU A 138 -22.43 -2.58 8.24
C LEU A 138 -23.04 -3.41 7.12
N ASP A 139 -24.24 -3.03 6.72
CA ASP A 139 -24.87 -3.56 5.50
C ASP A 139 -24.34 -2.78 4.29
N LEU A 140 -23.17 -3.18 3.79
CA LEU A 140 -22.54 -2.58 2.62
C LEU A 140 -22.85 -3.38 1.35
N PRO A 141 -23.01 -2.72 0.21
CA PRO A 141 -23.22 -3.40 -1.06
C PRO A 141 -22.07 -4.33 -1.43
N PRO A 142 -22.32 -5.37 -2.24
CA PRO A 142 -21.31 -6.34 -2.63
C PRO A 142 -20.17 -5.71 -3.44
N LYS A 143 -19.02 -6.38 -3.38
CA LYS A 143 -17.79 -6.00 -4.09
C LYS A 143 -17.54 -7.00 -5.22
N THR A 144 -17.15 -6.47 -6.36
CA THR A 144 -16.70 -7.27 -7.51
C THR A 144 -15.30 -6.83 -7.90
N TYR A 145 -14.41 -7.79 -8.07
CA TYR A 145 -13.04 -7.55 -8.53
C TYR A 145 -12.89 -8.11 -9.96
N THR A 146 -12.25 -7.35 -10.82
CA THR A 146 -12.00 -7.76 -12.21
C THR A 146 -10.64 -7.27 -12.68
N THR A 147 -10.04 -8.00 -13.60
CA THR A 147 -8.76 -7.67 -14.22
C THR A 147 -8.96 -7.43 -15.70
N ARG A 148 -8.49 -6.29 -16.19
CA ARG A 148 -8.36 -6.00 -17.62
C ARG A 148 -6.91 -6.24 -18.03
N LYS A 149 -6.73 -7.20 -18.93
CA LYS A 149 -5.43 -7.56 -19.45
C LYS A 149 -5.03 -6.63 -20.58
N ILE A 150 -3.78 -6.22 -20.58
CA ILE A 150 -3.24 -5.26 -21.53
C ILE A 150 -2.03 -5.89 -22.22
N GLU A 151 -2.02 -5.85 -23.52
CA GLU A 151 -0.85 -6.19 -24.30
C GLU A 151 0.09 -4.98 -24.42
N LEU A 152 1.38 -5.19 -24.23
CA LEU A 152 2.37 -4.15 -24.50
C LEU A 152 2.44 -3.90 -26.01
N THR A 153 2.59 -2.62 -26.39
CA THR A 153 2.91 -2.30 -27.80
C THR A 153 4.24 -2.92 -28.20
N GLY A 154 4.47 -3.12 -29.50
CA GLY A 154 5.74 -3.71 -30.00
C GLY A 154 6.98 -2.96 -29.52
N ILE A 155 6.90 -1.63 -29.42
CA ILE A 155 8.00 -0.77 -28.89
C ILE A 155 8.20 -1.01 -27.39
N GLN A 156 7.12 -1.05 -26.61
CA GLN A 156 7.20 -1.34 -25.17
C GLN A 156 7.77 -2.74 -24.93
N ARG A 157 7.27 -3.76 -25.66
CA ARG A 157 7.71 -5.16 -25.52
C ARG A 157 9.21 -5.29 -25.79
N LYS A 158 9.69 -4.68 -26.88
CA LYS A 158 11.13 -4.69 -27.20
C LYS A 158 11.97 -4.08 -26.07
N LEU A 159 11.63 -2.87 -25.63
CA LEU A 159 12.34 -2.18 -24.56
C LEU A 159 12.26 -2.93 -23.21
N TYR A 160 11.09 -3.51 -22.92
CA TYR A 160 10.86 -4.31 -21.72
C TYR A 160 11.78 -5.54 -21.68
N GLU A 161 11.87 -6.30 -22.78
CA GLU A 161 12.72 -7.49 -22.88
C GLU A 161 14.21 -7.14 -22.86
N GLU A 162 14.62 -6.04 -23.48
CA GLU A 162 15.99 -5.53 -23.40
C GLU A 162 16.36 -5.20 -21.95
N MET A 163 15.52 -4.44 -21.24
CA MET A 163 15.71 -4.11 -19.83
C MET A 163 15.72 -5.35 -18.94
N ARG A 164 14.84 -6.31 -19.19
CA ARG A 164 14.78 -7.57 -18.46
C ARG A 164 16.07 -8.40 -18.62
N ARG A 165 16.58 -8.52 -19.87
CA ARG A 165 17.85 -9.22 -20.13
C ARG A 165 19.02 -8.54 -19.45
N TYR A 166 19.07 -7.22 -19.50
CA TYR A 166 20.10 -6.44 -18.80
C TYR A 166 20.04 -6.70 -17.29
N ALA A 167 18.85 -6.63 -16.67
CA ALA A 167 18.64 -6.92 -15.26
C ALA A 167 19.11 -8.33 -14.87
N ILE A 168 18.80 -9.34 -15.69
CA ILE A 168 19.25 -10.74 -15.47
C ILE A 168 20.76 -10.88 -15.62
N SER A 169 21.36 -10.23 -16.59
CA SER A 169 22.82 -10.31 -16.83
C SER A 169 23.60 -9.67 -15.67
N GLU A 170 23.15 -8.56 -15.13
CA GLU A 170 23.76 -7.96 -13.94
C GLU A 170 23.62 -8.87 -12.70
N LEU A 171 22.49 -9.53 -12.52
CA LEU A 171 22.27 -10.46 -11.40
C LEU A 171 23.17 -11.70 -11.50
N ASN A 172 23.44 -12.22 -12.70
CA ASN A 172 24.26 -13.42 -12.93
C ASN A 172 25.77 -13.14 -12.88
N GLY A 173 26.19 -11.90 -13.07
CA GLY A 173 27.60 -11.54 -13.19
C GLY A 173 28.26 -10.90 -11.97
N LYS A 174 27.50 -10.41 -10.99
CA LYS A 174 28.02 -9.66 -9.83
C LYS A 174 27.11 -9.81 -8.62
N VAL A 175 27.66 -9.57 -7.44
CA VAL A 175 26.91 -9.31 -6.20
C VAL A 175 26.19 -7.96 -6.38
N CYS A 176 24.97 -8.00 -6.93
CA CYS A 176 24.15 -6.81 -7.08
C CYS A 176 23.65 -6.32 -5.72
N SER A 177 23.76 -5.02 -5.46
CA SER A 177 23.12 -4.43 -4.29
C SER A 177 21.59 -4.52 -4.43
N THR A 178 20.89 -4.63 -3.31
CA THR A 178 19.40 -4.61 -3.28
C THR A 178 18.85 -3.36 -3.96
N SER A 179 19.56 -2.22 -3.88
CA SER A 179 19.18 -0.97 -4.53
C SER A 179 19.19 -1.09 -6.06
N THR A 180 20.16 -1.78 -6.65
CA THR A 180 20.24 -1.99 -8.10
C THR A 180 19.04 -2.80 -8.60
N VAL A 181 18.69 -3.90 -7.90
CA VAL A 181 17.53 -4.74 -8.24
C VAL A 181 16.23 -3.94 -8.18
N MET A 182 16.07 -3.13 -7.13
CA MET A 182 14.87 -2.29 -6.96
C MET A 182 14.72 -1.26 -8.08
N VAL A 183 15.81 -0.63 -8.51
CA VAL A 183 15.80 0.33 -9.62
C VAL A 183 15.39 -0.36 -10.93
N GLN A 184 15.90 -1.56 -11.19
CA GLN A 184 15.54 -2.31 -12.40
C GLN A 184 14.08 -2.73 -12.43
N LEU A 185 13.55 -3.21 -11.29
CA LEU A 185 12.12 -3.52 -11.17
C LEU A 185 11.25 -2.28 -11.37
N LEU A 186 11.66 -1.13 -10.85
CA LEU A 186 11.00 0.15 -11.05
C LEU A 186 10.96 0.54 -12.53
N ARG A 187 12.08 0.40 -13.26
CA ARG A 187 12.15 0.69 -14.69
C ARG A 187 11.28 -0.23 -15.53
N LEU A 188 11.29 -1.54 -15.24
CA LEU A 188 10.38 -2.49 -15.89
C LEU A 188 8.92 -2.10 -15.70
N HIS A 189 8.55 -1.68 -14.49
CA HIS A 189 7.19 -1.24 -14.19
C HIS A 189 6.86 0.09 -14.90
N GLN A 190 7.77 1.03 -14.99
CA GLN A 190 7.59 2.28 -15.74
C GLN A 190 7.37 2.01 -17.24
N ILE A 191 8.12 1.08 -17.83
CA ILE A 191 7.94 0.68 -19.23
C ILE A 191 6.54 0.07 -19.44
N SER A 192 6.05 -0.78 -18.51
CA SER A 192 4.70 -1.33 -18.60
C SER A 192 3.61 -0.25 -18.45
N CYS A 193 3.91 0.87 -17.79
CA CYS A 193 3.03 2.03 -17.67
C CYS A 193 3.13 3.01 -18.86
N GLY A 194 4.04 2.80 -19.81
CA GLY A 194 4.14 3.58 -21.05
C GLY A 194 5.12 4.74 -21.00
N TYR A 195 6.17 4.62 -20.21
CA TYR A 195 7.30 5.57 -20.26
C TYR A 195 8.59 4.92 -19.74
N HIS A 196 9.70 5.52 -20.09
CA HIS A 196 11.03 5.13 -19.64
C HIS A 196 11.72 6.34 -19.01
N SER A 197 12.31 6.16 -17.84
CA SER A 197 13.14 7.17 -17.21
C SER A 197 14.62 6.83 -17.45
N ALA A 198 15.30 7.68 -18.20
CA ALA A 198 16.73 7.55 -18.44
C ALA A 198 17.54 7.93 -17.18
N ASP A 199 18.84 7.58 -17.17
CA ASP A 199 19.74 7.86 -16.03
C ASP A 199 19.97 9.36 -15.82
N ASP A 200 19.79 10.19 -16.86
CA ASP A 200 19.87 11.66 -16.80
C ASP A 200 18.55 12.31 -16.26
N GLY A 201 17.58 11.49 -15.83
CA GLY A 201 16.30 11.93 -15.31
C GLY A 201 15.27 12.32 -16.38
N LYS A 202 15.62 12.24 -17.68
CA LYS A 202 14.66 12.51 -18.75
C LYS A 202 13.67 11.39 -18.86
N ILE A 203 12.39 11.76 -19.01
CA ILE A 203 11.28 10.83 -19.20
C ILE A 203 10.95 10.78 -20.69
N GLN A 204 11.06 9.60 -21.28
CA GLN A 204 10.62 9.31 -22.63
C GLN A 204 9.27 8.61 -22.58
N GLU A 205 8.26 9.20 -23.20
CA GLU A 205 6.94 8.57 -23.35
C GLU A 205 6.96 7.52 -24.46
N LEU A 206 6.26 6.43 -24.22
CA LEU A 206 6.13 5.32 -25.13
C LEU A 206 4.65 5.17 -25.56
N PRO A 207 4.36 4.74 -26.78
CA PRO A 207 3.01 4.31 -27.14
C PRO A 207 2.53 3.26 -26.14
N CYS A 208 1.30 3.42 -25.61
CA CYS A 208 0.84 2.61 -24.49
C CYS A 208 -0.63 2.26 -24.60
N ASN A 209 -0.93 0.96 -24.72
CA ASN A 209 -2.30 0.47 -24.76
C ASN A 209 -3.05 0.63 -23.43
N ARG A 210 -2.33 0.75 -22.32
CA ARG A 210 -2.92 0.92 -20.96
C ARG A 210 -3.79 2.15 -20.86
N LEU A 211 -3.33 3.29 -21.41
CA LEU A 211 -4.12 4.52 -21.41
C LEU A 211 -5.34 4.41 -22.32
N THR A 212 -5.20 3.77 -23.48
CA THR A 212 -6.32 3.50 -24.37
C THR A 212 -7.37 2.62 -23.70
N GLU A 213 -6.95 1.50 -23.10
CA GLU A 213 -7.86 0.60 -22.36
C GLU A 213 -8.56 1.32 -21.21
N LEU A 214 -7.83 2.19 -20.45
CA LEU A 214 -8.47 3.02 -19.43
C LEU A 214 -9.57 3.89 -20.01
N MET A 215 -9.31 4.56 -21.14
CA MET A 215 -10.30 5.44 -21.79
C MET A 215 -11.50 4.63 -22.28
N ASP A 216 -11.30 3.44 -22.80
CA ASP A 216 -12.39 2.55 -23.23
C ASP A 216 -13.26 2.13 -22.05
N ILE A 217 -12.64 1.71 -20.93
CA ILE A 217 -13.36 1.37 -19.70
C ILE A 217 -14.20 2.52 -19.18
N ILE A 218 -13.68 3.74 -19.12
CA ILE A 218 -14.44 4.88 -18.58
C ILE A 218 -15.58 5.32 -19.51
N TRP A 219 -15.54 4.98 -20.79
CA TRP A 219 -16.67 5.12 -21.70
C TRP A 219 -17.79 4.10 -21.42
N GLU A 220 -17.46 2.89 -20.96
CA GLU A 220 -18.42 1.85 -20.57
C GLU A 220 -19.16 2.21 -19.27
N ILE A 221 -18.59 3.10 -18.43
CA ILE A 221 -19.09 3.41 -17.09
C ILE A 221 -19.89 4.71 -17.09
N SER A 222 -21.13 4.66 -16.64
CA SER A 222 -22.00 5.85 -16.54
C SER A 222 -21.84 6.67 -15.27
N GLY A 223 -21.26 6.09 -14.21
CA GLY A 223 -21.14 6.71 -12.89
C GLY A 223 -19.85 7.51 -12.68
N LYS A 224 -19.64 7.91 -11.42
CA LYS A 224 -18.36 8.47 -10.99
C LYS A 224 -17.33 7.37 -10.80
N VAL A 225 -16.08 7.67 -11.13
CA VAL A 225 -14.96 6.71 -11.11
C VAL A 225 -13.79 7.30 -10.34
N VAL A 226 -13.20 6.48 -9.48
CA VAL A 226 -11.92 6.77 -8.83
C VAL A 226 -10.83 6.02 -9.59
N ILE A 227 -9.75 6.70 -9.97
CA ILE A 227 -8.63 6.12 -10.70
C ILE A 227 -7.36 6.30 -9.87
N TRP A 228 -6.75 5.19 -9.50
CA TRP A 228 -5.50 5.18 -8.76
C TRP A 228 -4.33 4.80 -9.66
N SER A 229 -3.23 5.53 -9.54
CA SER A 229 -1.95 5.14 -10.13
C SER A 229 -0.85 5.12 -9.08
N TYR A 230 0.18 4.33 -9.35
CA TYR A 230 1.38 4.28 -8.51
C TYR A 230 2.30 5.48 -8.77
N TYR A 231 2.33 6.00 -10.01
CA TYR A 231 3.22 7.08 -10.43
C TYR A 231 2.50 8.41 -10.65
N GLN A 232 3.15 9.50 -10.25
CA GLN A 232 2.63 10.87 -10.47
C GLN A 232 2.56 11.22 -11.97
N LYS A 233 3.50 10.73 -12.78
CA LYS A 233 3.49 10.96 -14.23
C LYS A 233 2.25 10.36 -14.89
N ASP A 234 1.82 9.18 -14.45
CA ASP A 234 0.59 8.56 -14.97
C ASP A 234 -0.64 9.40 -14.60
N VAL A 235 -0.69 9.93 -13.36
CA VAL A 235 -1.79 10.80 -12.93
C VAL A 235 -1.93 11.98 -13.88
N GLN A 236 -0.84 12.65 -14.26
CA GLN A 236 -0.84 13.77 -15.20
C GLN A 236 -1.36 13.35 -16.58
N ARG A 237 -0.84 12.25 -17.14
CA ARG A 237 -1.27 11.74 -18.46
C ARG A 237 -2.75 11.33 -18.49
N ILE A 238 -3.23 10.72 -17.40
CA ILE A 238 -4.64 10.34 -17.27
C ILE A 238 -5.53 11.57 -17.22
N ILE A 239 -5.16 12.58 -16.45
CA ILE A 239 -5.92 13.85 -16.36
C ILE A 239 -5.99 14.52 -17.73
N GLU A 240 -4.86 14.68 -18.42
CA GLU A 240 -4.79 15.28 -19.75
C GLU A 240 -5.70 14.53 -20.75
N ALA A 241 -5.70 13.20 -20.72
CA ALA A 241 -6.55 12.38 -21.59
C ALA A 241 -8.05 12.56 -21.27
N ILE A 242 -8.40 12.58 -19.98
CA ILE A 242 -9.79 12.76 -19.53
C ILE A 242 -10.26 14.18 -19.85
N GLU A 243 -9.48 15.20 -19.59
CA GLU A 243 -9.82 16.59 -19.92
C GLU A 243 -10.08 16.78 -21.41
N LYS A 244 -9.25 16.14 -22.25
CA LYS A 244 -9.41 16.18 -23.70
C LYS A 244 -10.72 15.53 -24.17
N ALA A 245 -11.11 14.41 -23.55
CA ALA A 245 -12.27 13.62 -23.95
C ALA A 245 -13.58 14.10 -23.31
N HIS A 246 -13.55 14.55 -22.06
CA HIS A 246 -14.75 14.86 -21.26
C HIS A 246 -14.81 16.30 -20.76
N GLY A 247 -13.79 17.13 -21.01
CA GLY A 247 -13.69 18.51 -20.57
C GLY A 247 -13.06 18.67 -19.18
N LYS A 248 -12.52 19.87 -18.92
CA LYS A 248 -11.75 20.18 -17.70
C LYS A 248 -12.53 20.01 -16.40
N ASP A 249 -13.84 20.28 -16.42
CA ASP A 249 -14.67 20.16 -15.21
C ASP A 249 -15.00 18.71 -14.82
N SER A 250 -14.70 17.76 -15.71
CA SER A 250 -15.02 16.35 -15.49
C SER A 250 -14.09 15.61 -14.52
N VAL A 251 -12.91 16.15 -14.25
CA VAL A 251 -11.85 15.47 -13.49
C VAL A 251 -11.29 16.39 -12.40
N VAL A 252 -10.88 15.78 -11.29
CA VAL A 252 -10.07 16.39 -10.23
C VAL A 252 -8.89 15.51 -9.92
N ASP A 253 -7.82 16.14 -9.46
CA ASP A 253 -6.57 15.48 -9.10
C ASP A 253 -6.39 15.35 -7.57
N TYR A 254 -5.66 14.28 -7.13
CA TYR A 254 -5.30 14.10 -5.73
C TYR A 254 -3.99 13.33 -5.60
N TYR A 255 -2.88 14.03 -5.68
CA TYR A 255 -1.54 13.43 -5.60
C TYR A 255 -0.51 14.39 -4.97
N GLY A 256 0.78 14.05 -5.01
CA GLY A 256 1.82 14.82 -4.32
C GLY A 256 1.96 16.28 -4.77
N LEU A 257 1.64 16.59 -6.03
CA LEU A 257 1.71 17.95 -6.58
C LEU A 257 0.40 18.75 -6.40
N THR A 258 -0.72 18.11 -6.01
CA THR A 258 -1.96 18.82 -5.70
C THR A 258 -1.74 19.71 -4.49
N PRO A 259 -1.95 21.05 -4.61
CA PRO A 259 -1.83 21.99 -3.51
C PRO A 259 -2.71 21.57 -2.32
N GLN A 260 -2.21 21.77 -1.11
CA GLN A 260 -2.94 21.34 0.09
C GLN A 260 -4.31 21.99 0.24
N ASP A 261 -4.41 23.26 -0.13
CA ASP A 261 -5.67 24.04 -0.08
C ASP A 261 -6.71 23.58 -1.10
N ASP A 262 -6.29 22.94 -2.19
CA ASP A 262 -7.18 22.45 -3.23
C ASP A 262 -7.65 21.02 -2.98
N ARG A 263 -6.95 20.25 -2.14
CA ARG A 263 -7.27 18.85 -1.86
C ARG A 263 -8.69 18.67 -1.32
N GLN A 264 -9.09 19.50 -0.36
CA GLN A 264 -10.44 19.43 0.21
C GLN A 264 -11.50 19.86 -0.79
N LYS A 265 -11.25 20.91 -1.57
CA LYS A 265 -12.13 21.39 -2.64
C LYS A 265 -12.34 20.33 -3.73
N ASN A 266 -11.26 19.62 -4.11
CA ASN A 266 -11.32 18.54 -5.11
C ASN A 266 -12.17 17.36 -4.61
N ILE A 267 -12.07 17.00 -3.33
CA ILE A 267 -12.95 15.97 -2.74
C ILE A 267 -14.41 16.44 -2.79
N GLU A 268 -14.69 17.66 -2.35
CA GLU A 268 -16.06 18.22 -2.33
C GLU A 268 -16.64 18.34 -3.73
N LYS A 269 -15.84 18.82 -4.72
CA LYS A 269 -16.23 18.88 -6.12
C LYS A 269 -16.57 17.48 -6.65
N PHE A 270 -15.71 16.48 -6.39
CA PHE A 270 -15.99 15.11 -6.81
C PHE A 270 -17.24 14.54 -6.15
N GLN A 271 -17.46 14.78 -4.87
CA GLN A 271 -18.63 14.24 -4.17
C GLN A 271 -19.93 14.87 -4.64
N ASN A 272 -19.97 16.18 -4.85
CA ASN A 272 -21.22 16.94 -4.97
C ASN A 272 -21.51 17.44 -6.40
N ASP A 273 -20.51 17.68 -7.26
CA ASP A 273 -20.73 18.18 -8.62
C ASP A 273 -20.99 17.02 -9.59
N PRO A 274 -22.19 16.93 -10.22
CA PRO A 274 -22.49 15.88 -11.19
C PRO A 274 -21.62 15.94 -12.44
N LYS A 275 -21.04 17.09 -12.80
CA LYS A 275 -20.14 17.23 -13.94
C LYS A 275 -18.77 16.59 -13.66
N CYS A 276 -18.33 16.62 -12.41
CA CYS A 276 -17.05 16.03 -12.00
C CYS A 276 -17.22 14.51 -11.81
N ARG A 277 -16.89 13.76 -12.86
CA ARG A 277 -17.04 12.29 -12.88
C ARG A 277 -15.82 11.53 -12.44
N PHE A 278 -14.62 12.10 -12.55
CA PHE A 278 -13.37 11.39 -12.37
C PHE A 278 -12.54 11.99 -11.25
N PHE A 279 -12.06 11.11 -10.37
CA PHE A 279 -11.11 11.44 -9.31
C PHE A 279 -9.82 10.66 -9.59
N VAL A 280 -8.73 11.35 -9.90
CA VAL A 280 -7.46 10.73 -10.29
C VAL A 280 -6.39 11.03 -9.25
N GLY A 281 -5.72 10.01 -8.74
CA GLY A 281 -4.70 10.23 -7.73
C GLY A 281 -3.72 9.10 -7.54
N THR A 282 -2.84 9.27 -6.56
CA THR A 282 -1.94 8.19 -6.14
C THR A 282 -2.43 7.54 -4.84
N THR A 283 -2.30 6.22 -4.75
CA THR A 283 -2.66 5.47 -3.53
C THR A 283 -1.89 5.94 -2.30
N GLN A 284 -0.68 6.48 -2.48
CA GLN A 284 0.13 7.02 -1.40
C GLN A 284 -0.48 8.27 -0.77
N THR A 285 -1.05 9.17 -1.59
CA THR A 285 -1.65 10.41 -1.11
C THR A 285 -3.11 10.19 -0.68
N GLY A 286 -3.88 9.44 -1.48
CA GLY A 286 -5.31 9.20 -1.24
C GLY A 286 -5.64 8.12 -0.21
N GLY A 287 -4.64 7.38 0.25
CA GLY A 287 -4.83 6.29 1.23
C GLY A 287 -5.29 6.75 2.62
N TYR A 288 -5.27 8.04 2.95
CA TYR A 288 -5.59 8.53 4.30
C TYR A 288 -6.78 9.50 4.32
N GLY A 289 -7.75 9.21 5.19
CA GLY A 289 -8.73 10.19 5.71
C GLY A 289 -9.81 10.72 4.76
N ILE A 290 -9.83 10.35 3.47
CA ILE A 290 -10.80 10.87 2.51
C ILE A 290 -11.99 9.92 2.30
N THR A 291 -13.13 10.47 1.89
CA THR A 291 -14.36 9.71 1.56
C THR A 291 -14.75 9.99 0.12
N LEU A 292 -14.94 8.93 -0.68
CA LEU A 292 -15.23 9.01 -2.12
C LEU A 292 -16.46 8.17 -2.49
N THR A 293 -17.45 8.08 -1.60
CA THR A 293 -18.66 7.24 -1.74
C THR A 293 -19.59 7.67 -2.86
N ALA A 294 -19.38 8.81 -3.50
CA ALA A 294 -20.07 9.19 -4.73
C ALA A 294 -19.73 8.24 -5.91
N ALA A 295 -18.55 7.60 -5.88
CA ALA A 295 -18.17 6.57 -6.84
C ALA A 295 -18.56 5.18 -6.34
N SER A 296 -18.87 4.30 -7.28
CA SER A 296 -19.00 2.85 -7.06
C SER A 296 -18.01 2.05 -7.89
N THR A 297 -17.23 2.70 -8.73
CA THR A 297 -16.17 2.06 -9.52
C THR A 297 -14.81 2.66 -9.18
N MET A 298 -13.84 1.78 -9.00
CA MET A 298 -12.45 2.13 -8.75
C MET A 298 -11.55 1.40 -9.73
N ILE A 299 -10.68 2.12 -10.41
CA ILE A 299 -9.75 1.58 -11.39
C ILE A 299 -8.33 1.76 -10.86
N TYR A 300 -7.56 0.69 -10.84
CA TYR A 300 -6.13 0.71 -10.58
C TYR A 300 -5.38 0.67 -11.90
N TYR A 301 -4.97 1.84 -12.35
CA TYR A 301 -4.13 2.00 -13.55
C TYR A 301 -2.79 1.30 -13.38
N SER A 302 -2.20 1.41 -12.19
CA SER A 302 -1.00 0.67 -11.80
C SER A 302 -0.98 0.44 -10.28
N ASN A 303 -0.45 -0.71 -9.85
CA ASN A 303 -0.33 -1.08 -8.43
C ASN A 303 1.13 -1.07 -7.98
N GLY A 304 1.35 -0.70 -6.71
CA GLY A 304 2.61 -0.96 -6.02
C GLY A 304 2.56 -2.25 -5.21
N TYR A 305 3.69 -2.60 -4.57
CA TYR A 305 3.79 -3.78 -3.69
C TYR A 305 3.21 -3.57 -2.28
N ASP A 306 2.59 -2.42 -2.00
CA ASP A 306 2.12 -2.04 -0.67
C ASP A 306 0.64 -2.41 -0.48
N LEU A 307 0.41 -3.55 0.20
CA LEU A 307 -0.94 -4.03 0.50
C LEU A 307 -1.72 -3.06 1.38
N GLU A 308 -1.07 -2.40 2.34
CA GLU A 308 -1.72 -1.43 3.21
C GLU A 308 -2.35 -0.29 2.42
N LYS A 309 -1.58 0.28 1.47
CA LYS A 309 -2.06 1.35 0.59
C LYS A 309 -3.20 0.88 -0.32
N ARG A 310 -3.12 -0.36 -0.80
CA ARG A 310 -4.19 -0.95 -1.60
C ARG A 310 -5.49 -1.05 -0.79
N LEU A 311 -5.47 -1.67 0.38
CA LEU A 311 -6.65 -1.84 1.24
C LEU A 311 -7.22 -0.50 1.72
N GLN A 312 -6.35 0.44 2.11
CA GLN A 312 -6.77 1.78 2.49
C GLN A 312 -7.44 2.53 1.35
N SER A 313 -6.93 2.40 0.11
CA SER A 313 -7.53 3.04 -1.05
C SER A 313 -8.89 2.45 -1.40
N GLU A 314 -9.07 1.13 -1.31
CA GLU A 314 -10.36 0.46 -1.49
C GLU A 314 -11.41 0.97 -0.48
N ALA A 315 -11.00 1.14 0.78
CA ALA A 315 -11.86 1.65 1.84
C ALA A 315 -12.31 3.11 1.63
N ARG A 316 -11.90 3.80 0.55
CA ARG A 316 -12.38 5.16 0.23
C ARG A 316 -13.79 5.14 -0.38
N ILE A 317 -14.17 4.10 -1.11
CA ILE A 317 -15.53 3.90 -1.63
C ILE A 317 -16.31 2.87 -0.81
N ASP A 318 -15.63 1.87 -0.23
CA ASP A 318 -16.17 0.85 0.67
C ASP A 318 -16.33 1.40 2.09
N ARG A 319 -17.34 2.25 2.28
CA ARG A 319 -17.54 3.00 3.53
C ARG A 319 -19.00 3.30 3.79
N ILE A 320 -19.33 3.64 5.04
CA ILE A 320 -20.67 4.13 5.42
C ILE A 320 -21.13 5.21 4.47
N GLY A 321 -22.32 5.05 3.91
CA GLY A 321 -22.91 5.93 2.90
C GLY A 321 -22.82 5.41 1.46
N GLN A 322 -22.09 4.33 1.20
CA GLN A 322 -22.15 3.63 -0.08
C GLN A 322 -23.46 2.88 -0.23
N LYS A 323 -24.14 3.10 -1.36
CA LYS A 323 -25.47 2.50 -1.66
C LYS A 323 -25.46 1.65 -2.93
N LYS A 324 -24.36 1.59 -3.65
CA LYS A 324 -24.24 0.88 -4.94
C LYS A 324 -23.23 -0.25 -4.83
N PRO A 325 -23.47 -1.39 -5.52
CA PRO A 325 -22.43 -2.41 -5.69
C PRO A 325 -21.13 -1.80 -6.19
N MET A 326 -20.03 -2.24 -5.61
CA MET A 326 -18.70 -1.68 -5.89
C MET A 326 -17.94 -2.57 -6.86
N THR A 327 -17.30 -1.95 -7.84
CA THR A 327 -16.45 -2.65 -8.81
C THR A 327 -15.03 -2.11 -8.74
N TYR A 328 -14.09 -3.02 -8.55
CA TYR A 328 -12.65 -2.75 -8.57
C TYR A 328 -12.05 -3.36 -9.83
N ILE A 329 -11.37 -2.55 -10.63
CA ILE A 329 -10.80 -2.95 -11.92
C ILE A 329 -9.28 -2.75 -11.86
N ASP A 330 -8.52 -3.82 -12.04
CA ASP A 330 -7.06 -3.74 -12.14
C ASP A 330 -6.62 -3.82 -13.60
N LEU A 331 -5.82 -2.86 -14.06
CA LEU A 331 -5.18 -2.89 -15.36
C LEU A 331 -3.83 -3.60 -15.24
N VAL A 332 -3.65 -4.70 -15.97
CA VAL A 332 -2.49 -5.59 -15.83
C VAL A 332 -1.87 -5.89 -17.18
N ALA A 333 -0.64 -5.47 -17.39
CA ALA A 333 0.09 -5.83 -18.60
C ALA A 333 0.57 -7.28 -18.52
N GLU A 334 0.18 -8.08 -19.54
CA GLU A 334 0.53 -9.50 -19.61
C GLU A 334 2.03 -9.71 -19.78
N ASP A 335 2.54 -10.79 -19.17
CA ASP A 335 3.96 -11.16 -19.19
C ASP A 335 4.90 -10.08 -18.67
N THR A 336 4.45 -9.30 -17.69
CA THR A 336 5.23 -8.21 -17.10
C THR A 336 5.35 -8.32 -15.58
N ILE A 337 6.02 -7.34 -15.00
CA ILE A 337 6.14 -7.15 -13.54
C ILE A 337 4.78 -7.00 -12.86
N ASP A 338 3.74 -6.53 -13.56
CA ASP A 338 2.40 -6.31 -13.00
C ASP A 338 1.81 -7.59 -12.41
N ILE A 339 1.99 -8.72 -13.12
CA ILE A 339 1.55 -10.04 -12.62
C ILE A 339 2.26 -10.40 -11.32
N LYS A 340 3.54 -10.05 -11.19
CA LYS A 340 4.31 -10.29 -9.96
C LYS A 340 3.85 -9.38 -8.82
N VAL A 341 3.48 -8.13 -9.13
CA VAL A 341 2.90 -7.20 -8.15
C VAL A 341 1.57 -7.73 -7.64
N GLN A 342 0.66 -8.14 -8.53
CA GLN A 342 -0.62 -8.73 -8.14
C GLN A 342 -0.42 -9.98 -7.26
N LYS A 343 0.43 -10.91 -7.70
CA LYS A 343 0.73 -12.10 -6.90
C LYS A 343 1.26 -11.76 -5.52
N ALA A 344 2.20 -10.82 -5.43
CA ALA A 344 2.76 -10.39 -4.15
C ALA A 344 1.71 -9.77 -3.21
N LEU A 345 0.77 -9.00 -3.75
CA LEU A 345 -0.34 -8.44 -2.97
C LEU A 345 -1.28 -9.56 -2.47
N ARG A 346 -1.62 -10.54 -3.30
CA ARG A 346 -2.43 -11.71 -2.91
C ARG A 346 -1.74 -12.54 -1.83
N ASP A 347 -0.46 -12.82 -2.00
CA ASP A 347 0.32 -13.61 -1.03
C ASP A 347 0.36 -12.91 0.34
N LYS A 348 0.52 -11.59 0.37
CA LYS A 348 0.47 -10.79 1.60
C LYS A 348 -0.90 -10.79 2.25
N LEU A 349 -1.97 -10.68 1.48
CA LEU A 349 -3.33 -10.75 1.97
C LEU A 349 -3.63 -12.14 2.55
N SER A 350 -3.21 -13.20 1.87
CA SER A 350 -3.34 -14.58 2.36
C SER A 350 -2.68 -14.78 3.71
N ILE A 351 -1.45 -14.25 3.90
CA ILE A 351 -0.75 -14.31 5.19
C ILE A 351 -1.49 -13.52 6.27
N ALA A 352 -1.98 -12.32 5.94
CA ALA A 352 -2.73 -11.50 6.88
C ALA A 352 -4.00 -12.23 7.35
N ASN A 353 -4.77 -12.78 6.41
CA ASN A 353 -6.00 -13.52 6.71
C ASN A 353 -5.73 -14.78 7.54
N GLU A 354 -4.68 -15.56 7.22
CA GLU A 354 -4.30 -16.76 7.97
C GLU A 354 -3.95 -16.43 9.43
N VAL A 355 -3.22 -15.34 9.68
CA VAL A 355 -2.86 -14.91 11.04
C VAL A 355 -4.07 -14.33 11.79
N MET A 356 -5.01 -13.73 11.06
CA MET A 356 -6.20 -13.12 11.66
C MET A 356 -7.40 -14.07 11.74
N GLY A 357 -7.24 -15.35 11.34
CA GLY A 357 -8.31 -16.35 11.36
C GLY A 357 -9.43 -16.06 10.36
N GLU A 358 -9.14 -15.42 9.22
CA GLU A 358 -10.11 -15.14 8.17
C GLU A 358 -10.08 -16.16 7.05
N GLU A 359 -11.27 -16.46 6.51
CA GLU A 359 -11.35 -17.10 5.20
C GLU A 359 -10.83 -16.16 4.10
N LEU A 360 -10.06 -16.72 3.17
CA LEU A 360 -9.64 -16.00 1.97
C LEU A 360 -10.89 -15.59 1.18
N LYS A 361 -11.26 -14.31 1.26
CA LYS A 361 -12.21 -13.74 0.31
C LYS A 361 -11.52 -13.70 -1.06
N GLU A 362 -12.22 -14.10 -2.10
CA GLU A 362 -11.73 -13.97 -3.48
C GLU A 362 -11.46 -12.48 -3.75
N TRP A 363 -10.18 -12.18 -3.87
CA TRP A 363 -9.68 -10.85 -4.16
C TRP A 363 -8.80 -10.96 -5.41
N ILE A 364 -9.29 -10.47 -6.55
CA ILE A 364 -8.69 -10.48 -7.91
C ILE A 364 -8.52 -11.88 -8.48
#